data_058199bb620720d0580bd68579f9699e
#
_entry.id   058199bb620720d0580bd68579f9699e
#
_cell.length_a   1.000
_cell.length_b   1.000
_cell.length_c   1.000
_cell.angle_alpha   90.00
_cell.angle_beta   90.00
_cell.angle_gamma   90.00
#
_symmetry.space_group_name_H-M   'P 1'
#
loop_
_entity.id
_entity.type
_entity.pdbx_description
1 polymer ?
#
loop_
_entity_poly.entity_id
_entity_poly.type
_entity_poly.pdbx_seq_one_letter_code
_entity_poly.pdbx_strand_id
1 'polypeptide(L)'
;YHLFISLLEVRIDFDADLVELIAKQVAALSKDINSENSIDKEVLHRISALQESTMSLRENIFDRQRVLSGILRSERFPNDIYPRLQLMIKDVNSLINHADFSFQRLDYIQDAALGLINIEQNEIVKIFSVAAVIFMPATLIASIYGMNFKFMPELDWTLTLGNGWNIPLG
;
A
#
# COMPACT_ATOMS: atom_id res chain seq x y z
N TYR A 1 -17.58 42.73 11.32
CA TYR A 1 -17.56 41.81 10.15
C TYR A 1 -16.11 41.51 9.69
N HIS A 2 -15.21 42.48 9.60
CA HIS A 2 -13.83 42.29 9.16
C HIS A 2 -13.07 41.28 9.99
N LEU A 3 -13.17 41.35 11.33
CA LEU A 3 -12.54 40.35 12.22
C LEU A 3 -13.01 38.93 11.94
N PHE A 4 -14.31 38.74 11.68
CA PHE A 4 -14.87 37.42 11.35
C PHE A 4 -14.32 36.90 10.03
N ILE A 5 -14.23 37.75 9.01
CA ILE A 5 -13.65 37.39 7.72
C ILE A 5 -12.15 37.03 7.84
N SER A 6 -11.39 37.84 8.59
CA SER A 6 -9.96 37.53 8.85
C SER A 6 -9.78 36.22 9.61
N LEU A 7 -10.69 35.86 10.54
CA LEU A 7 -10.66 34.57 11.22
C LEU A 7 -10.88 33.42 10.23
N LEU A 8 -11.81 33.58 9.28
CA LEU A 8 -12.05 32.56 8.24
C LEU A 8 -10.86 32.41 7.31
N GLU A 9 -10.19 33.52 6.93
CA GLU A 9 -8.96 33.48 6.12
C GLU A 9 -7.85 32.68 6.83
N VAL A 10 -7.54 33.02 8.08
CA VAL A 10 -6.57 32.27 8.88
C VAL A 10 -6.91 30.79 8.99
N ARG A 11 -8.20 30.47 9.08
CA ARG A 11 -8.63 29.08 9.12
C ARG A 11 -8.41 28.34 7.79
N ILE A 12 -8.60 29.02 6.66
CA ILE A 12 -8.34 28.47 5.32
C ILE A 12 -6.83 28.27 5.12
N ASP A 13 -6.02 29.23 5.58
CA ASP A 13 -4.54 29.10 5.54
C ASP A 13 -4.07 27.87 6.33
N PHE A 14 -4.65 27.66 7.52
CA PHE A 14 -4.37 26.44 8.30
C PHE A 14 -4.77 25.14 7.57
N ASP A 15 -5.90 25.13 6.86
CA ASP A 15 -6.29 23.98 6.04
C ASP A 15 -5.32 23.77 4.86
N ALA A 16 -4.80 24.85 4.27
CA ALA A 16 -3.77 24.77 3.24
C ALA A 16 -2.49 24.11 3.75
N ASP A 17 -2.04 24.47 4.96
CA ASP A 17 -0.89 23.86 5.60
C ASP A 17 -1.12 22.35 5.85
N LEU A 18 -2.31 21.96 6.28
CA LEU A 18 -2.67 20.54 6.48
C LEU A 18 -2.68 19.77 5.16
N VAL A 19 -3.24 20.33 4.09
CA VAL A 19 -3.24 19.71 2.76
C VAL A 19 -1.80 19.53 2.26
N GLU A 20 -0.94 20.53 2.44
CA GLU A 20 0.48 20.45 2.08
C GLU A 20 1.21 19.38 2.90
N LEU A 21 0.94 19.28 4.20
CA LEU A 21 1.52 18.26 5.07
C LEU A 21 1.15 16.86 4.59
N ILE A 22 -0.13 16.62 4.28
CA ILE A 22 -0.59 15.33 3.73
C ILE A 22 0.12 15.05 2.40
N ALA A 23 0.21 16.01 1.49
CA ALA A 23 0.89 15.83 0.21
C ALA A 23 2.37 15.43 0.37
N LYS A 24 3.08 16.02 1.34
CA LYS A 24 4.45 15.65 1.69
C LYS A 24 4.53 14.22 2.23
N GLN A 25 3.62 13.82 3.12
CA GLN A 25 3.58 12.47 3.68
C GLN A 25 3.27 11.42 2.60
N VAL A 26 2.35 11.71 1.68
CA VAL A 26 2.04 10.84 0.53
C VAL A 26 3.26 10.70 -0.39
N ALA A 27 4.00 11.78 -0.63
CA ALA A 27 5.22 11.74 -1.44
C ALA A 27 6.33 10.92 -0.78
N ALA A 28 6.52 11.04 0.54
CA ALA A 28 7.46 10.24 1.30
C ALA A 28 7.10 8.75 1.25
N LEU A 29 5.84 8.41 1.50
CA LEU A 29 5.33 7.04 1.44
C LEU A 29 5.54 6.40 0.05
N SER A 30 5.30 7.15 -1.03
CA SER A 30 5.55 6.69 -2.40
C SER A 30 7.04 6.38 -2.64
N LYS A 31 7.94 7.13 -2.01
CA LYS A 31 9.37 6.89 -2.10
C LYS A 31 9.79 5.66 -1.31
N ASP A 32 9.24 5.47 -0.11
CA ASP A 32 9.53 4.32 0.74
C ASP A 32 9.17 3.01 0.02
N ILE A 33 7.97 2.93 -0.56
CA ILE A 33 7.50 1.74 -1.30
C ILE A 33 8.39 1.41 -2.52
N ASN A 34 8.92 2.42 -3.20
CA ASN A 34 9.80 2.20 -4.34
C ASN A 34 11.24 1.79 -3.94
N SER A 35 11.64 2.01 -2.70
CA SER A 35 12.99 1.74 -2.20
C SER A 35 13.09 0.44 -1.40
N GLU A 36 11.99 -0.08 -0.86
CA GLU A 36 11.96 -1.30 -0.07
C GLU A 36 11.68 -2.52 -0.93
N ASN A 37 12.46 -3.59 -0.71
CA ASN A 37 12.29 -4.87 -1.41
C ASN A 37 11.13 -5.72 -0.85
N SER A 38 10.57 -5.35 0.30
CA SER A 38 9.42 -6.01 0.91
C SER A 38 8.48 -4.98 1.53
N ILE A 39 7.18 -5.16 1.33
CA ILE A 39 6.15 -4.30 1.90
C ILE A 39 5.66 -4.92 3.20
N ASP A 40 5.93 -4.22 4.30
CA ASP A 40 5.48 -4.63 5.63
C ASP A 40 4.04 -4.16 5.90
N LYS A 41 3.37 -4.82 6.84
CA LYS A 41 2.03 -4.44 7.33
C LYS A 41 1.97 -2.99 7.80
N GLU A 42 3.07 -2.46 8.32
CA GLU A 42 3.17 -1.07 8.75
C GLU A 42 2.91 -0.09 7.61
N VAL A 43 3.44 -0.36 6.42
CA VAL A 43 3.20 0.47 5.22
C VAL A 43 1.70 0.54 4.89
N LEU A 44 0.99 -0.61 4.93
CA LEU A 44 -0.46 -0.65 4.67
C LEU A 44 -1.24 0.13 5.75
N HIS A 45 -0.85 0.04 7.02
CA HIS A 45 -1.47 0.85 8.08
C HIS A 45 -1.23 2.35 7.88
N ARG A 46 -0.04 2.76 7.46
CA ARG A 46 0.27 4.17 7.14
C ARG A 46 -0.57 4.67 5.96
N ILE A 47 -0.75 3.86 4.92
CA ILE A 47 -1.63 4.20 3.79
C ILE A 47 -3.05 4.46 4.29
N SER A 48 -3.63 3.52 5.05
CA SER A 48 -5.00 3.63 5.57
C SER A 48 -5.18 4.84 6.48
N ALA A 49 -4.23 5.12 7.37
CA ALA A 49 -4.27 6.29 8.25
C ALA A 49 -4.22 7.61 7.49
N LEU A 50 -3.41 7.69 6.41
CA LEU A 50 -3.36 8.86 5.54
C LEU A 50 -4.63 9.03 4.71
N GLN A 51 -5.23 7.93 4.24
CA GLN A 51 -6.53 7.98 3.54
C GLN A 51 -7.62 8.53 4.46
N GLU A 52 -7.72 8.03 5.69
CA GLU A 52 -8.69 8.50 6.67
C GLU A 52 -8.48 9.99 7.02
N SER A 53 -7.23 10.40 7.25
CA SER A 53 -6.88 11.80 7.54
C SER A 53 -7.22 12.72 6.36
N THR A 54 -6.94 12.28 5.13
CA THR A 54 -7.24 13.03 3.91
C THR A 54 -8.74 13.18 3.71
N MET A 55 -9.50 12.10 3.93
CA MET A 55 -10.97 12.12 3.84
C MET A 55 -11.58 13.08 4.87
N SER A 56 -11.17 12.99 6.13
CA SER A 56 -11.64 13.87 7.20
C SER A 56 -11.31 15.34 6.93
N LEU A 57 -10.10 15.64 6.44
CA LEU A 57 -9.73 16.99 6.06
C LEU A 57 -10.59 17.51 4.92
N ARG A 58 -10.81 16.70 3.89
CA ARG A 58 -11.67 17.04 2.74
C ARG A 58 -13.10 17.36 3.17
N GLU A 59 -13.70 16.57 4.05
CA GLU A 59 -15.04 16.82 4.59
C GLU A 59 -15.10 18.17 5.33
N ASN A 60 -14.11 18.45 6.17
CA ASN A 60 -13.98 19.72 6.87
C ASN A 60 -13.88 20.92 5.92
N ILE A 61 -13.13 20.78 4.81
CA ILE A 61 -13.00 21.84 3.80
C ILE A 61 -14.33 22.03 3.03
N PHE A 62 -15.05 20.96 2.72
CA PHE A 62 -16.38 21.04 2.11
C PHE A 62 -17.39 21.78 2.98
N ASP A 63 -17.38 21.54 4.29
CA ASP A 63 -18.27 22.26 5.22
C ASP A 63 -17.94 23.77 5.23
N ARG A 64 -16.67 24.14 5.17
CA ARG A 64 -16.27 25.55 5.05
C ARG A 64 -16.76 26.18 3.74
N GLN A 65 -16.63 25.45 2.63
CA GLN A 65 -17.17 25.90 1.33
C GLN A 65 -18.67 26.17 1.42
N ARG A 66 -19.42 25.28 2.09
CA ARG A 66 -20.86 25.45 2.30
C ARG A 66 -21.17 26.70 3.12
N VAL A 67 -20.42 26.92 4.21
CA VAL A 67 -20.56 28.12 5.06
C VAL A 67 -20.25 29.40 4.29
N LEU A 68 -19.12 29.46 3.58
CA LEU A 68 -18.72 30.62 2.77
C LEU A 68 -19.76 30.92 1.68
N SER A 69 -20.27 29.90 1.00
CA SER A 69 -21.31 30.05 -0.02
C SER A 69 -22.65 30.52 0.59
N GLY A 70 -22.95 30.09 1.81
CA GLY A 70 -24.11 30.56 2.56
C GLY A 70 -24.00 32.05 2.94
N ILE A 71 -22.82 32.48 3.41
CA ILE A 71 -22.54 33.86 3.73
C ILE A 71 -22.64 34.73 2.46
N LEU A 72 -22.07 34.28 1.35
CA LEU A 72 -22.10 35.01 0.06
C LEU A 72 -23.54 35.26 -0.42
N ARG A 73 -24.45 34.29 -0.19
CA ARG A 73 -25.87 34.42 -0.58
C ARG A 73 -26.73 35.23 0.37
N SER A 74 -26.22 35.51 1.60
CA SER A 74 -27.06 36.12 2.65
C SER A 74 -27.36 37.61 2.40
N GLU A 75 -26.62 38.31 1.54
CA GLU A 75 -26.71 39.74 1.23
C GLU A 75 -26.74 40.68 2.46
N ARG A 76 -26.30 40.16 3.64
CA ARG A 76 -26.35 40.88 4.92
C ARG A 76 -25.02 41.54 5.29
N PHE A 77 -23.99 41.30 4.46
CA PHE A 77 -22.65 41.82 4.70
C PHE A 77 -22.36 43.09 3.88
N PRO A 78 -21.44 43.94 4.34
CA PRO A 78 -20.99 45.11 3.55
C PRO A 78 -20.40 44.69 2.20
N ASN A 79 -20.59 45.53 1.16
CA ASN A 79 -20.19 45.21 -0.20
C ASN A 79 -18.70 44.95 -0.39
N ASP A 80 -17.86 45.52 0.45
CA ASP A 80 -16.40 45.40 0.44
C ASP A 80 -15.92 43.99 0.86
N ILE A 81 -16.79 43.19 1.49
CA ILE A 81 -16.49 41.82 1.95
C ILE A 81 -16.67 40.78 0.83
N TYR A 82 -17.58 41.01 -0.10
CA TYR A 82 -17.92 40.02 -1.14
C TYR A 82 -16.74 39.60 -2.02
N PRO A 83 -15.85 40.49 -2.48
CA PRO A 83 -14.67 40.08 -3.25
C PRO A 83 -13.73 39.15 -2.45
N ARG A 84 -13.57 39.39 -1.15
CA ARG A 84 -12.76 38.52 -0.26
C ARG A 84 -13.40 37.15 -0.10
N LEU A 85 -14.73 37.08 0.08
CA LEU A 85 -15.46 35.81 0.16
C LEU A 85 -15.33 34.99 -1.14
N GLN A 86 -15.41 35.64 -2.30
CA GLN A 86 -15.23 34.97 -3.59
C GLN A 86 -13.82 34.40 -3.74
N LEU A 87 -12.80 35.14 -3.29
CA LEU A 87 -11.42 34.64 -3.28
C LEU A 87 -11.28 33.43 -2.36
N MET A 88 -11.78 33.53 -1.13
CA MET A 88 -11.77 32.39 -0.18
C MET A 88 -12.46 31.15 -0.72
N ILE A 89 -13.60 31.30 -1.42
CA ILE A 89 -14.30 30.17 -2.06
C ILE A 89 -13.42 29.55 -3.14
N LYS A 90 -12.72 30.35 -3.93
CA LYS A 90 -11.78 29.88 -4.93
C LYS A 90 -10.62 29.11 -4.30
N ASP A 91 -10.07 29.62 -3.22
CA ASP A 91 -8.98 28.98 -2.48
C ASP A 91 -9.43 27.63 -1.87
N VAL A 92 -10.58 27.62 -1.21
CA VAL A 92 -11.20 26.39 -0.68
C VAL A 92 -11.44 25.35 -1.77
N ASN A 93 -11.93 25.74 -2.95
CA ASN A 93 -12.10 24.83 -4.10
C ASN A 93 -10.76 24.24 -4.55
N SER A 94 -9.71 25.07 -4.57
CA SER A 94 -8.36 24.59 -4.88
C SER A 94 -7.88 23.56 -3.85
N LEU A 95 -8.10 23.80 -2.56
CA LEU A 95 -7.73 22.87 -1.50
C LEU A 95 -8.49 21.54 -1.60
N ILE A 96 -9.77 21.56 -1.95
CA ILE A 96 -10.56 20.34 -2.20
C ILE A 96 -9.92 19.53 -3.35
N ASN A 97 -9.57 20.17 -4.45
CA ASN A 97 -8.94 19.49 -5.58
C ASN A 97 -7.57 18.89 -5.20
N HIS A 98 -6.79 19.58 -4.39
CA HIS A 98 -5.50 19.07 -3.89
C HIS A 98 -5.68 17.89 -2.93
N ALA A 99 -6.69 17.91 -2.06
CA ALA A 99 -7.03 16.80 -1.19
C ALA A 99 -7.50 15.57 -2.01
N ASP A 100 -8.33 15.78 -3.02
CA ASP A 100 -8.78 14.71 -3.94
C ASP A 100 -7.60 14.10 -4.70
N PHE A 101 -6.67 14.91 -5.19
CA PHE A 101 -5.46 14.42 -5.84
C PHE A 101 -4.58 13.60 -4.90
N SER A 102 -4.41 14.04 -3.66
CA SER A 102 -3.66 13.29 -2.64
C SER A 102 -4.33 11.95 -2.33
N PHE A 103 -5.66 11.92 -2.25
CA PHE A 103 -6.41 10.69 -2.04
C PHE A 103 -6.25 9.70 -3.20
N GLN A 104 -6.42 10.15 -4.45
CA GLN A 104 -6.21 9.31 -5.64
C GLN A 104 -4.77 8.76 -5.71
N ARG A 105 -3.80 9.56 -5.30
CA ARG A 105 -2.41 9.10 -5.24
C ARG A 105 -2.21 8.02 -4.16
N LEU A 106 -2.90 8.13 -3.02
CA LEU A 106 -2.88 7.08 -1.98
C LEU A 106 -3.51 5.78 -2.47
N ASP A 107 -4.62 5.84 -3.22
CA ASP A 107 -5.24 4.66 -3.82
C ASP A 107 -4.27 3.97 -4.79
N TYR A 108 -3.60 4.74 -5.66
CA TYR A 108 -2.57 4.20 -6.55
C TYR A 108 -1.41 3.54 -5.79
N ILE A 109 -0.95 4.17 -4.70
CA ILE A 109 0.12 3.64 -3.85
C ILE A 109 -0.33 2.33 -3.18
N GLN A 110 -1.57 2.25 -2.73
CA GLN A 110 -2.16 1.04 -2.15
C GLN A 110 -2.21 -0.11 -3.16
N ASP A 111 -2.68 0.16 -4.37
CA ASP A 111 -2.74 -0.85 -5.44
C ASP A 111 -1.35 -1.36 -5.80
N ALA A 112 -0.37 -0.46 -5.90
CA ALA A 112 1.03 -0.81 -6.15
C ALA A 112 1.60 -1.69 -5.02
N ALA A 113 1.33 -1.34 -3.75
CA ALA A 113 1.74 -2.11 -2.58
C ALA A 113 1.15 -3.52 -2.60
N LEU A 114 -0.15 -3.67 -2.87
CA LEU A 114 -0.81 -4.97 -2.99
C LEU A 114 -0.25 -5.78 -4.17
N GLY A 115 0.08 -5.12 -5.28
CA GLY A 115 0.73 -5.75 -6.42
C GLY A 115 2.10 -6.34 -6.07
N LEU A 116 2.92 -5.62 -5.31
CA LEU A 116 4.22 -6.11 -4.85
C LEU A 116 4.10 -7.30 -3.88
N ILE A 117 3.14 -7.25 -2.95
CA ILE A 117 2.84 -8.39 -2.04
C ILE A 117 2.44 -9.64 -2.85
N ASN A 118 1.63 -9.48 -3.89
CA ASN A 118 1.22 -10.59 -4.75
C ASN A 118 2.41 -11.20 -5.51
N ILE A 119 3.35 -10.38 -5.96
CA ILE A 119 4.58 -10.86 -6.64
C ILE A 119 5.42 -11.67 -5.65
N GLU A 120 5.63 -11.17 -4.43
CA GLU A 120 6.39 -11.85 -3.39
C GLU A 120 5.76 -13.21 -3.02
N GLN A 121 4.44 -13.25 -2.84
CA GLN A 121 3.71 -14.50 -2.60
C GLN A 121 3.86 -15.51 -3.75
N ASN A 122 3.82 -15.05 -4.99
CA ASN A 122 4.01 -15.91 -6.15
C ASN A 122 5.42 -16.50 -6.21
N GLU A 123 6.45 -15.74 -5.83
CA GLU A 123 7.82 -16.25 -5.73
C GLU A 123 7.95 -17.35 -4.68
N ILE A 124 7.34 -17.17 -3.51
CA ILE A 124 7.32 -18.20 -2.45
C ILE A 124 6.63 -19.48 -2.95
N VAL A 125 5.46 -19.35 -3.58
CA VAL A 125 4.72 -20.51 -4.15
C VAL A 125 5.55 -21.22 -5.20
N LYS A 126 6.29 -20.48 -6.04
CA LYS A 126 7.20 -21.05 -7.04
C LYS A 126 8.31 -21.86 -6.39
N ILE A 127 8.94 -21.36 -5.33
CA ILE A 127 10.00 -22.09 -4.60
C ILE A 127 9.45 -23.40 -4.03
N PHE A 128 8.29 -23.38 -3.36
CA PHE A 128 7.65 -24.58 -2.83
C PHE A 128 7.27 -25.58 -3.92
N SER A 129 6.77 -25.11 -5.06
CA SER A 129 6.41 -25.96 -6.19
C SER A 129 7.64 -26.66 -6.77
N VAL A 130 8.74 -25.96 -6.95
CA VAL A 130 10.00 -26.54 -7.43
C VAL A 130 10.55 -27.57 -6.43
N ALA A 131 10.53 -27.25 -5.14
CA ALA A 131 10.93 -28.19 -4.10
C ALA A 131 10.07 -29.45 -4.10
N ALA A 132 8.74 -29.32 -4.21
CA ALA A 132 7.83 -30.48 -4.28
C ALA A 132 8.13 -31.37 -5.49
N VAL A 133 8.41 -30.80 -6.66
CA VAL A 133 8.76 -31.56 -7.88
C VAL A 133 10.06 -32.35 -7.70
N ILE A 134 11.04 -31.81 -6.97
CA ILE A 134 12.31 -32.47 -6.70
C ILE A 134 12.14 -33.58 -5.63
N PHE A 135 11.40 -33.28 -4.54
CA PHE A 135 11.27 -34.22 -3.41
C PHE A 135 10.24 -35.35 -3.67
N MET A 136 9.24 -35.11 -4.51
CA MET A 136 8.17 -36.11 -4.77
C MET A 136 8.72 -37.43 -5.34
N PRO A 137 9.58 -37.47 -6.37
CA PRO A 137 10.15 -38.73 -6.86
C PRO A 137 11.02 -39.41 -5.84
N ALA A 138 11.85 -38.65 -5.09
CA ALA A 138 12.72 -39.19 -4.05
C ALA A 138 11.91 -39.83 -2.91
N THR A 139 10.81 -39.16 -2.48
CA THR A 139 9.90 -39.67 -1.47
C THR A 139 9.17 -40.92 -1.96
N LEU A 140 8.73 -40.97 -3.23
CA LEU A 140 8.11 -42.15 -3.82
C LEU A 140 9.06 -43.34 -3.79
N ILE A 141 10.31 -43.17 -4.24
CA ILE A 141 11.34 -44.22 -4.20
C ILE A 141 11.57 -44.68 -2.76
N ALA A 142 11.80 -43.79 -1.83
CA ALA A 142 12.02 -44.06 -0.41
C ALA A 142 10.80 -44.84 0.20
N SER A 143 9.57 -44.48 -0.19
CA SER A 143 8.36 -45.15 0.27
C SER A 143 8.27 -46.56 -0.26
N ILE A 144 8.59 -46.84 -1.52
CA ILE A 144 8.61 -48.15 -2.14
C ILE A 144 9.65 -49.03 -1.43
N TYR A 145 10.87 -48.54 -1.25
CA TYR A 145 11.95 -49.30 -0.58
C TYR A 145 11.76 -49.40 0.94
N GLY A 146 10.97 -48.54 1.55
CA GLY A 146 10.57 -48.65 2.96
C GLY A 146 9.46 -49.66 3.25
N MET A 147 8.84 -50.24 2.22
CA MET A 147 7.91 -51.32 2.39
C MET A 147 8.66 -52.63 2.74
N ASN A 148 8.11 -53.44 3.67
CA ASN A 148 8.68 -54.71 4.07
C ASN A 148 8.46 -55.76 2.96
N PHE A 149 9.35 -55.78 1.98
CA PHE A 149 9.40 -56.83 0.96
C PHE A 149 10.11 -58.06 1.51
N LYS A 150 9.57 -59.26 1.24
CA LYS A 150 10.24 -60.52 1.55
C LYS A 150 11.45 -60.81 0.67
N PHE A 151 11.51 -60.17 -0.51
CA PHE A 151 12.56 -60.28 -1.52
C PHE A 151 12.84 -58.90 -2.13
N MET A 152 14.04 -58.39 -1.98
CA MET A 152 14.55 -57.19 -2.62
C MET A 152 15.81 -57.55 -3.41
N PRO A 153 15.68 -57.79 -4.75
CA PRO A 153 16.86 -58.17 -5.57
C PRO A 153 17.93 -57.07 -5.61
N GLU A 154 17.54 -55.82 -5.36
CA GLU A 154 18.48 -54.66 -5.36
C GLU A 154 19.44 -54.67 -4.15
N LEU A 155 19.12 -55.36 -3.08
CA LEU A 155 20.03 -55.52 -1.92
C LEU A 155 21.28 -56.36 -2.27
N ASP A 156 21.15 -57.22 -3.29
CA ASP A 156 22.26 -58.04 -3.77
C ASP A 156 23.07 -57.37 -4.88
N TRP A 157 22.71 -56.18 -5.28
CA TRP A 157 23.47 -55.44 -6.28
C TRP A 157 24.75 -54.89 -5.70
N THR A 158 25.86 -55.28 -6.31
CA THR A 158 27.18 -54.79 -5.97
C THR A 158 27.77 -54.00 -7.11
N LEU A 159 28.39 -52.85 -6.80
CA LEU A 159 29.12 -52.06 -7.79
C LEU A 159 30.58 -52.50 -7.76
N THR A 160 31.01 -53.17 -8.85
CA THR A 160 32.42 -53.60 -8.97
C THR A 160 33.25 -52.45 -9.49
N LEU A 161 34.07 -51.86 -8.68
CA LEU A 161 35.07 -50.87 -9.08
C LEU A 161 36.25 -51.60 -9.74
N GLY A 162 36.85 -50.99 -10.81
CA GLY A 162 37.88 -51.56 -11.61
C GLY A 162 39.17 -52.01 -10.88
N ASN A 163 39.25 -51.79 -9.55
CA ASN A 163 40.30 -52.24 -8.63
C ASN A 163 39.91 -53.50 -7.83
N GLY A 164 38.79 -54.15 -8.14
CA GLY A 164 38.33 -55.38 -7.48
C GLY A 164 37.53 -55.20 -6.18
N TRP A 165 37.19 -53.94 -5.82
CA TRP A 165 36.33 -53.70 -4.66
C TRP A 165 34.84 -53.74 -5.05
N ASN A 166 34.09 -54.58 -4.34
CA ASN A 166 32.63 -54.65 -4.48
C ASN A 166 31.95 -53.82 -3.37
N ILE A 167 31.26 -52.78 -3.75
CA ILE A 167 30.46 -51.95 -2.83
C ILE A 167 29.01 -52.36 -2.95
N PRO A 168 28.34 -52.84 -1.88
CA PRO A 168 26.89 -53.11 -1.89
C PRO A 168 26.16 -51.76 -2.08
N LEU A 169 25.17 -51.71 -2.97
CA LEU A 169 24.36 -50.56 -3.25
C LEU A 169 23.07 -50.49 -2.41
N GLY A 170 22.83 -51.48 -1.51
CA GLY A 170 21.68 -51.55 -0.63
C GLY A 170 22.00 -51.21 0.83
#